data_3da69187aa5880ac8253b094c969d0fa
#
_entry.id   3da69187aa5880ac8253b094c969d0fa
#
_cell.length_a   1.000
_cell.length_b   1.000
_cell.length_c   1.000
_cell.angle_alpha   90.00
_cell.angle_beta   90.00
_cell.angle_gamma   90.00
#
_symmetry.space_group_name_H-M   'P 1'
#
loop_
_entity.id
_entity.type
_entity.pdbx_description
1 polymer ?
#
loop_
_entity_poly.entity_id
_entity_poly.type
_entity_poly.pdbx_seq_one_letter_code
_entity_poly.pdbx_strand_id
1 'polypeptide(L)'
;MRAFFRGIGPFLIVVLLLVGCQSEENKIEQKATTTKAEEKVQITKEEEKSIQDVMDKFVSTTNEKNLAEHIELFSKKMPSTEDLKTQKEAAFQKGNKKIELEHIDIKASKAGYVVVETKEKEIDGEITLQKKVQYAIGKEEDGWKIEEVRTIEKK
;
A
#
# COMPACT_ATOMS: atom_id res chain seq x y z
N MET A 1 45.23 -6.55 35.86
CA MET A 1 46.30 -7.15 35.06
C MET A 1 45.98 -6.85 33.60
N ARG A 2 46.69 -5.89 33.02
CA ARG A 2 47.71 -6.00 31.93
C ARG A 2 47.05 -6.55 30.66
N ALA A 3 47.16 -6.02 29.43
CA ALA A 3 48.00 -4.97 28.82
C ALA A 3 47.45 -4.77 27.38
N PHE A 4 47.35 -3.54 26.89
CA PHE A 4 48.15 -2.96 25.81
C PHE A 4 48.33 -3.84 24.57
N PHE A 5 47.82 -3.39 23.43
CA PHE A 5 48.65 -3.23 22.24
C PHE A 5 48.12 -2.14 21.31
N ARG A 6 48.95 -1.14 21.21
CA ARG A 6 49.05 -0.08 20.25
C ARG A 6 49.60 -0.68 18.91
N GLY A 7 49.11 -0.22 17.80
CA GLY A 7 49.72 -0.46 16.51
C GLY A 7 49.37 0.68 15.55
N ILE A 8 50.23 1.70 15.59
CA ILE A 8 50.29 2.81 14.64
C ILE A 8 51.15 2.33 13.46
N GLY A 9 50.67 2.52 12.25
CA GLY A 9 51.51 2.38 11.05
C GLY A 9 51.03 3.33 9.96
N PRO A 10 51.86 4.32 9.59
CA PRO A 10 51.59 5.22 8.50
C PRO A 10 52.28 4.74 7.24
N PHE A 11 51.64 4.75 6.10
CA PHE A 11 52.36 4.68 4.80
C PHE A 11 51.42 5.24 3.73
N LEU A 12 51.77 6.25 3.23
CA LEU A 12 52.59 6.80 2.17
C LEU A 12 51.72 7.32 1.01
N ILE A 13 51.83 8.61 0.88
CA ILE A 13 51.35 9.45 -0.19
C ILE A 13 52.12 9.07 -1.49
N VAL A 14 51.41 8.78 -2.57
CA VAL A 14 51.98 8.91 -3.92
C VAL A 14 51.07 9.81 -4.73
N VAL A 15 51.54 11.02 -4.90
CA VAL A 15 51.04 11.99 -5.86
C VAL A 15 51.65 11.64 -7.22
N LEU A 16 50.84 11.38 -8.20
CA LEU A 16 51.25 11.38 -9.62
C LEU A 16 50.28 12.25 -10.40
N LEU A 17 50.79 13.47 -10.62
CA LEU A 17 50.24 14.40 -11.60
C LEU A 17 50.65 13.88 -13.01
N LEU A 18 49.69 13.60 -13.84
CA LEU A 18 49.88 13.63 -15.27
C LEU A 18 48.76 14.43 -15.94
N VAL A 19 49.18 15.58 -16.42
CA VAL A 19 48.44 16.46 -17.30
C VAL A 19 48.30 15.75 -18.66
N GLY A 20 47.11 15.72 -19.17
CA GLY A 20 46.82 15.26 -20.52
C GLY A 20 45.44 15.82 -20.94
N CYS A 21 45.50 16.98 -21.63
CA CYS A 21 44.38 17.49 -22.41
C CYS A 21 44.10 16.55 -23.57
N GLN A 22 42.87 16.06 -23.68
CA GLN A 22 42.24 15.81 -24.97
C GLN A 22 40.74 15.85 -24.82
N SER A 23 40.15 16.84 -25.46
CA SER A 23 38.75 16.99 -25.69
C SER A 23 38.25 15.86 -26.60
N GLU A 24 37.40 15.01 -26.05
CA GLU A 24 36.44 14.24 -26.84
C GLU A 24 35.09 14.35 -26.16
N GLU A 25 34.18 14.95 -26.91
CA GLU A 25 32.75 15.00 -26.59
C GLU A 25 32.23 13.56 -26.50
N ASN A 26 32.22 12.99 -25.30
CA ASN A 26 31.46 11.80 -25.03
C ASN A 26 30.06 12.26 -24.65
N LYS A 27 29.20 12.28 -25.65
CA LYS A 27 27.78 12.35 -25.60
C LYS A 27 27.32 11.18 -24.75
N ILE A 28 27.19 11.41 -23.43
CA ILE A 28 26.50 10.49 -22.53
C ILE A 28 25.05 10.54 -22.96
N GLU A 29 24.66 9.57 -23.77
CA GLU A 29 23.24 9.22 -23.92
C GLU A 29 22.71 8.90 -22.52
N GLN A 30 22.11 9.89 -21.88
CA GLN A 30 21.16 9.65 -20.82
C GLN A 30 20.08 8.75 -21.44
N LYS A 31 20.24 7.47 -21.23
CA LYS A 31 19.18 6.50 -21.43
C LYS A 31 18.04 6.96 -20.51
N ALA A 32 17.21 7.83 -21.05
CA ALA A 32 15.95 8.19 -20.44
C ALA A 32 15.23 6.86 -20.19
N THR A 33 15.22 6.45 -18.94
CA THR A 33 14.30 5.43 -18.47
C THR A 33 12.93 6.02 -18.72
N THR A 34 12.40 5.72 -19.89
CA THR A 34 11.01 6.01 -20.22
C THR A 34 10.19 5.24 -19.21
N THR A 35 9.79 5.93 -18.16
CA THR A 35 8.72 5.48 -17.29
C THR A 35 7.53 5.34 -18.24
N LYS A 36 7.27 4.10 -18.65
CA LYS A 36 6.12 3.73 -19.44
C LYS A 36 4.94 4.22 -18.63
N ALA A 37 4.32 5.32 -19.07
CA ALA A 37 3.10 5.81 -18.48
C ALA A 37 2.14 4.61 -18.47
N GLU A 38 1.81 4.09 -17.29
CA GLU A 38 0.82 3.04 -17.17
C GLU A 38 -0.46 3.62 -17.75
N GLU A 39 -0.89 3.03 -18.84
CA GLU A 39 -2.11 3.40 -19.55
C GLU A 39 -3.27 3.19 -18.55
N LYS A 40 -3.83 4.30 -18.05
CA LYS A 40 -5.00 4.25 -17.17
C LYS A 40 -6.13 3.58 -17.97
N VAL A 41 -6.38 2.32 -17.68
CA VAL A 41 -7.55 1.62 -18.23
C VAL A 41 -8.76 2.29 -17.60
N GLN A 42 -9.66 2.79 -18.46
CA GLN A 42 -10.93 3.31 -17.98
C GLN A 42 -11.78 2.14 -17.49
N ILE A 43 -12.15 2.17 -16.23
CA ILE A 43 -13.14 1.24 -15.67
C ILE A 43 -14.54 1.60 -16.18
N THR A 44 -15.35 0.60 -16.43
CA THR A 44 -16.74 0.81 -16.82
C THR A 44 -17.58 1.29 -15.61
N LYS A 45 -18.74 1.86 -15.89
CA LYS A 45 -19.69 2.26 -14.82
C LYS A 45 -20.16 1.07 -13.99
N GLU A 46 -20.30 -0.08 -14.62
CA GLU A 46 -20.66 -1.33 -13.93
C GLU A 46 -19.55 -1.79 -12.99
N GLU A 47 -18.29 -1.66 -13.41
CA GLU A 47 -17.15 -1.98 -12.56
C GLU A 47 -17.01 -0.98 -11.40
N GLU A 48 -17.19 0.31 -11.68
CA GLU A 48 -17.20 1.34 -10.64
C GLU A 48 -18.27 1.06 -9.58
N LYS A 49 -19.49 0.73 -10.02
CA LYS A 49 -20.55 0.34 -9.10
C LYS A 49 -20.21 -0.91 -8.31
N SER A 50 -19.64 -1.93 -8.93
CA SER A 50 -19.26 -3.17 -8.24
C SER A 50 -18.18 -2.92 -7.19
N ILE A 51 -17.22 -2.02 -7.46
CA ILE A 51 -16.20 -1.60 -6.51
C ILE A 51 -16.84 -0.84 -5.33
N GLN A 52 -17.78 0.06 -5.61
CA GLN A 52 -18.54 0.76 -4.59
C GLN A 52 -19.31 -0.24 -3.71
N ASP A 53 -19.97 -1.22 -4.29
CA ASP A 53 -20.71 -2.26 -3.56
C ASP A 53 -19.79 -3.07 -2.61
N VAL A 54 -18.54 -3.33 -3.01
CA VAL A 54 -17.53 -3.98 -2.15
C VAL A 54 -17.17 -3.09 -0.97
N MET A 55 -16.98 -1.79 -1.20
CA MET A 55 -16.64 -0.84 -0.14
C MET A 55 -17.81 -0.64 0.84
N ASP A 56 -19.05 -0.57 0.34
CA ASP A 56 -20.24 -0.43 1.17
C ASP A 56 -20.46 -1.69 2.05
N LYS A 57 -20.24 -2.89 1.47
CA LYS A 57 -20.25 -4.14 2.23
C LYS A 57 -19.13 -4.21 3.26
N PHE A 58 -17.93 -3.70 2.94
CA PHE A 58 -16.84 -3.63 3.90
C PHE A 58 -17.22 -2.80 5.14
N VAL A 59 -17.88 -1.66 4.94
CA VAL A 59 -18.38 -0.82 6.03
C VAL A 59 -19.47 -1.53 6.82
N SER A 60 -20.50 -2.04 6.16
CA SER A 60 -21.65 -2.67 6.83
C SER A 60 -21.22 -3.88 7.64
N THR A 61 -20.45 -4.79 7.04
CA THR A 61 -19.97 -6.00 7.72
C THR A 61 -19.02 -5.70 8.89
N THR A 62 -18.22 -4.62 8.78
CA THR A 62 -17.40 -4.15 9.90
C THR A 62 -18.27 -3.63 11.05
N ASN A 63 -19.27 -2.80 10.74
CA ASN A 63 -20.13 -2.16 11.73
C ASN A 63 -21.09 -3.14 12.41
N GLU A 64 -21.55 -4.15 11.66
CA GLU A 64 -22.40 -5.24 12.13
C GLU A 64 -21.59 -6.37 12.78
N LYS A 65 -20.26 -6.33 12.68
CA LYS A 65 -19.35 -7.39 13.15
C LYS A 65 -19.65 -8.76 12.52
N ASN A 66 -20.13 -8.74 11.27
CA ASN A 66 -20.40 -9.94 10.50
C ASN A 66 -19.11 -10.50 9.91
N LEU A 67 -18.38 -11.30 10.72
CA LEU A 67 -17.07 -11.83 10.36
C LEU A 67 -17.13 -12.70 9.09
N ALA A 68 -18.17 -13.51 8.94
CA ALA A 68 -18.28 -14.45 7.82
C ALA A 68 -18.33 -13.68 6.50
N GLU A 69 -19.26 -12.75 6.33
CA GLU A 69 -19.37 -11.94 5.12
C GLU A 69 -18.18 -10.97 4.95
N HIS A 70 -17.64 -10.45 6.07
CA HIS A 70 -16.47 -9.56 6.01
C HIS A 70 -15.25 -10.26 5.38
N ILE A 71 -14.98 -11.50 5.76
CA ILE A 71 -13.84 -12.26 5.23
C ILE A 71 -14.02 -12.62 3.75
N GLU A 72 -15.26 -12.82 3.30
CA GLU A 72 -15.58 -13.09 1.88
C GLU A 72 -15.24 -11.91 0.94
N LEU A 73 -15.10 -10.70 1.48
CA LEU A 73 -14.69 -9.54 0.70
C LEU A 73 -13.20 -9.54 0.33
N PHE A 74 -12.41 -10.36 1.02
CA PHE A 74 -10.97 -10.41 0.79
C PHE A 74 -10.59 -11.51 -0.18
N SER A 75 -9.54 -11.23 -0.95
CA SER A 75 -8.96 -12.18 -1.88
C SER A 75 -8.37 -13.40 -1.17
N LYS A 76 -8.69 -14.58 -1.68
CA LYS A 76 -8.06 -15.83 -1.22
C LYS A 76 -6.59 -15.95 -1.59
N LYS A 77 -6.10 -15.07 -2.47
CA LYS A 77 -4.69 -15.00 -2.87
C LYS A 77 -3.83 -14.23 -1.88
N MET A 78 -4.46 -13.57 -0.89
CA MET A 78 -3.69 -12.91 0.17
C MET A 78 -2.88 -13.91 0.97
N PRO A 79 -1.57 -13.67 1.19
CA PRO A 79 -0.80 -14.46 2.12
C PRO A 79 -1.44 -14.33 3.51
N SER A 80 -1.73 -15.45 4.16
CA SER A 80 -2.30 -15.47 5.53
C SER A 80 -3.79 -15.11 5.67
N THR A 81 -4.65 -15.65 4.82
CA THR A 81 -6.11 -15.46 4.98
C THR A 81 -6.61 -15.90 6.36
N GLU A 82 -6.00 -16.94 6.95
CA GLU A 82 -6.35 -17.43 8.29
C GLU A 82 -5.90 -16.45 9.39
N ASP A 83 -4.72 -15.83 9.23
CA ASP A 83 -4.26 -14.79 10.16
C ASP A 83 -5.15 -13.56 10.08
N LEU A 84 -5.58 -13.18 8.87
CA LEU A 84 -6.54 -12.07 8.68
C LEU A 84 -7.85 -12.35 9.41
N LYS A 85 -8.40 -13.55 9.27
CA LYS A 85 -9.62 -13.98 9.97
C LYS A 85 -9.45 -13.87 11.48
N THR A 86 -8.38 -14.42 12.02
CA THR A 86 -8.06 -14.37 13.45
C THR A 86 -7.92 -12.93 13.95
N GLN A 87 -7.25 -12.05 13.19
CA GLN A 87 -7.11 -10.64 13.53
C GLN A 87 -8.46 -9.90 13.51
N LYS A 88 -9.29 -10.15 12.49
CA LYS A 88 -10.60 -9.53 12.36
C LYS A 88 -11.57 -10.01 13.45
N GLU A 89 -11.55 -11.30 13.76
CA GLU A 89 -12.32 -11.87 14.87
C GLU A 89 -11.96 -11.19 16.19
N ALA A 90 -10.67 -11.10 16.51
CA ALA A 90 -10.20 -10.42 17.72
C ALA A 90 -10.57 -8.93 17.74
N ALA A 91 -10.55 -8.25 16.59
CA ALA A 91 -10.95 -6.85 16.49
C ALA A 91 -12.45 -6.66 16.69
N PHE A 92 -13.28 -7.55 16.13
CA PHE A 92 -14.73 -7.50 16.27
C PHE A 92 -15.23 -7.84 17.69
N GLN A 93 -14.46 -8.67 18.42
CA GLN A 93 -14.77 -8.99 19.83
C GLN A 93 -14.40 -7.85 20.79
N LYS A 94 -13.35 -7.09 20.50
CA LYS A 94 -12.75 -6.13 21.44
C LYS A 94 -13.46 -4.78 21.56
N GLY A 95 -14.29 -4.37 20.61
CA GLY A 95 -14.73 -2.99 20.62
C GLY A 95 -16.11 -2.74 19.99
N ASN A 96 -16.62 -1.54 20.24
CA ASN A 96 -17.81 -0.99 19.58
C ASN A 96 -17.43 -0.05 18.45
N LYS A 97 -16.27 -0.27 17.87
CA LYS A 97 -15.76 0.55 16.77
C LYS A 97 -16.68 0.48 15.57
N LYS A 98 -17.02 1.64 15.06
CA LYS A 98 -17.70 1.82 13.78
C LYS A 98 -16.78 2.53 12.81
N ILE A 99 -16.98 2.29 11.53
CA ILE A 99 -16.31 3.01 10.47
C ILE A 99 -17.34 3.69 9.57
N GLU A 100 -16.98 4.85 9.07
CA GLU A 100 -17.72 5.59 8.06
C GLU A 100 -16.75 5.98 6.95
N LEU A 101 -17.15 5.81 5.69
CA LEU A 101 -16.41 6.31 4.55
C LEU A 101 -16.96 7.68 4.14
N GLU A 102 -16.11 8.70 4.16
CA GLU A 102 -16.49 10.05 3.74
C GLU A 102 -16.29 10.27 2.23
N HIS A 103 -15.37 9.53 1.64
CA HIS A 103 -15.00 9.71 0.25
C HIS A 103 -14.38 8.44 -0.31
N ILE A 104 -14.72 8.10 -1.55
CA ILE A 104 -14.14 6.97 -2.31
C ILE A 104 -13.62 7.54 -3.63
N ASP A 105 -12.34 7.36 -3.88
CA ASP A 105 -11.66 7.90 -5.06
C ASP A 105 -10.76 6.83 -5.71
N ILE A 106 -11.02 6.51 -6.96
CA ILE A 106 -10.23 5.54 -7.71
C ILE A 106 -8.99 6.24 -8.26
N LYS A 107 -7.84 5.96 -7.66
CA LYS A 107 -6.55 6.60 -7.97
C LYS A 107 -5.84 5.99 -9.15
N ALA A 108 -5.93 4.67 -9.30
CA ALA A 108 -5.29 3.95 -10.37
C ALA A 108 -6.15 2.76 -10.79
N SER A 109 -6.11 2.43 -12.05
CA SER A 109 -6.79 1.25 -12.59
C SER A 109 -5.95 0.62 -13.70
N LYS A 110 -5.97 -0.69 -13.77
CA LYS A 110 -5.52 -1.52 -14.87
C LYS A 110 -6.51 -2.67 -15.04
N ALA A 111 -6.45 -3.40 -16.13
CA ALA A 111 -7.39 -4.49 -16.38
C ALA A 111 -7.49 -5.45 -15.17
N GLY A 112 -8.68 -5.53 -14.58
CA GLY A 112 -8.96 -6.39 -13.43
C GLY A 112 -8.33 -5.99 -12.10
N TYR A 113 -7.86 -4.73 -11.96
CA TYR A 113 -7.26 -4.24 -10.71
C TYR A 113 -7.45 -2.74 -10.56
N VAL A 114 -7.78 -2.30 -9.36
CA VAL A 114 -7.92 -0.88 -9.01
C VAL A 114 -7.28 -0.56 -7.66
N VAL A 115 -6.86 0.68 -7.52
CA VAL A 115 -6.46 1.27 -6.23
C VAL A 115 -7.48 2.32 -5.86
N VAL A 116 -8.12 2.11 -4.74
CA VAL A 116 -9.14 3.01 -4.18
C VAL A 116 -8.55 3.72 -2.97
N GLU A 117 -8.73 5.03 -2.88
CA GLU A 117 -8.37 5.83 -1.72
C GLU A 117 -9.63 6.32 -1.03
N THR A 118 -9.67 6.20 0.29
CA THR A 118 -10.81 6.62 1.10
C THR A 118 -10.37 7.57 2.21
N LYS A 119 -11.31 8.39 2.66
CA LYS A 119 -11.24 9.03 3.97
C LYS A 119 -12.20 8.29 4.89
N GLU A 120 -11.67 7.77 5.96
CA GLU A 120 -12.43 6.99 6.94
C GLU A 120 -12.48 7.72 8.28
N LYS A 121 -13.64 7.65 8.91
CA LYS A 121 -13.78 7.89 10.34
C LYS A 121 -13.88 6.56 11.06
N GLU A 122 -13.03 6.37 12.05
CA GLU A 122 -13.15 5.29 13.02
C GLU A 122 -13.74 5.90 14.31
N ILE A 123 -14.88 5.41 14.74
CA ILE A 123 -15.61 5.90 15.91
C ILE A 123 -15.57 4.82 16.99
N ASP A 124 -15.03 5.16 18.16
CA ASP A 124 -14.96 4.27 19.33
C ASP A 124 -15.44 5.03 20.57
N GLY A 125 -16.73 4.93 20.86
CA GLY A 125 -17.37 5.75 21.88
C GLY A 125 -17.36 7.24 21.51
N GLU A 126 -16.69 8.05 22.32
CA GLU A 126 -16.53 9.49 22.10
C GLU A 126 -15.30 9.84 21.25
N ILE A 127 -14.45 8.85 20.98
CA ILE A 127 -13.22 9.05 20.21
C ILE A 127 -13.53 8.88 18.73
N THR A 128 -13.17 9.88 17.94
CA THR A 128 -13.23 9.83 16.48
C THR A 128 -11.83 10.03 15.92
N LEU A 129 -11.39 9.09 15.11
CA LEU A 129 -10.10 9.09 14.45
C LEU A 129 -10.30 9.15 12.94
N GLN A 130 -9.69 10.13 12.29
CA GLN A 130 -9.69 10.23 10.84
C GLN A 130 -8.47 9.51 10.25
N LYS A 131 -8.70 8.74 9.19
CA LYS A 131 -7.67 8.00 8.47
C LYS A 131 -7.82 8.22 6.97
N LYS A 132 -6.71 8.19 6.29
CA LYS A 132 -6.67 8.04 4.85
C LYS A 132 -6.17 6.64 4.55
N VAL A 133 -6.97 5.87 3.81
CA VAL A 133 -6.72 4.44 3.59
C VAL A 133 -6.74 4.15 2.10
N GLN A 134 -5.82 3.31 1.67
CA GLN A 134 -5.81 2.76 0.32
C GLN A 134 -6.21 1.29 0.35
N TYR A 135 -7.04 0.92 -0.61
CA TYR A 135 -7.45 -0.45 -0.88
C TYR A 135 -6.97 -0.84 -2.28
N ALA A 136 -6.24 -1.93 -2.36
CA ALA A 136 -6.01 -2.61 -3.62
C ALA A 136 -7.12 -3.64 -3.81
N ILE A 137 -7.84 -3.56 -4.92
CA ILE A 137 -9.00 -4.39 -5.21
C ILE A 137 -8.78 -5.07 -6.55
N GLY A 138 -8.79 -6.40 -6.55
CA GLY A 138 -8.60 -7.24 -7.73
C GLY A 138 -9.90 -7.91 -8.15
N LYS A 139 -10.05 -8.16 -9.46
CA LYS A 139 -11.18 -8.88 -10.04
C LYS A 139 -10.90 -10.38 -10.04
N GLU A 140 -11.75 -11.15 -9.40
CA GLU A 140 -11.74 -12.61 -9.38
C GLU A 140 -12.96 -13.18 -10.12
N GLU A 141 -13.08 -14.49 -10.22
CA GLU A 141 -14.20 -15.15 -10.90
C GLU A 141 -15.55 -14.85 -10.24
N ASP A 142 -15.54 -14.70 -8.91
CA ASP A 142 -16.71 -14.43 -8.07
C ASP A 142 -16.92 -12.95 -7.73
N GLY A 143 -16.18 -12.04 -8.39
CA GLY A 143 -16.33 -10.60 -8.25
C GLY A 143 -15.05 -9.86 -7.84
N TRP A 144 -15.22 -8.62 -7.41
CA TRP A 144 -14.12 -7.79 -6.93
C TRP A 144 -13.79 -8.13 -5.49
N LYS A 145 -12.50 -8.28 -5.17
CA LYS A 145 -11.99 -8.67 -3.85
C LYS A 145 -10.90 -7.73 -3.37
N ILE A 146 -10.87 -7.46 -2.08
CA ILE A 146 -9.81 -6.67 -1.44
C ILE A 146 -8.55 -7.51 -1.33
N GLU A 147 -7.46 -7.05 -1.95
CA GLU A 147 -6.16 -7.71 -1.93
C GLU A 147 -5.19 -7.09 -0.92
N GLU A 148 -5.35 -5.81 -0.63
CA GLU A 148 -4.51 -5.10 0.34
C GLU A 148 -5.29 -3.93 0.95
N VAL A 149 -5.02 -3.65 2.23
CA VAL A 149 -5.51 -2.46 2.95
C VAL A 149 -4.32 -1.78 3.59
N ARG A 150 -4.11 -0.50 3.28
CA ARG A 150 -2.98 0.28 3.78
C ARG A 150 -3.45 1.63 4.32
N THR A 151 -3.22 1.89 5.60
CA THR A 151 -3.41 3.24 6.15
C THR A 151 -2.22 4.11 5.71
N ILE A 152 -2.49 5.22 5.01
CA ILE A 152 -1.47 6.14 4.49
C ILE A 152 -1.36 7.41 5.31
N GLU A 153 -2.41 7.80 6.05
CA GLU A 153 -2.42 8.94 6.97
C GLU A 153 -3.36 8.66 8.14
N LYS A 154 -3.00 9.14 9.33
CA LYS A 154 -3.80 9.04 10.55
C LYS A 154 -3.72 10.37 11.31
N LYS A 155 -4.87 10.95 11.65
CA LYS A 155 -5.02 12.21 12.39
C LYS A 155 -5.87 12.01 13.64
#